data_18da41b627cb45a032e690cdc18c7a3e
#
_entry.id   18da41b627cb45a032e690cdc18c7a3e
#
_cell.length_a   1.000
_cell.length_b   1.000
_cell.length_c   1.000
_cell.angle_alpha   90.00
_cell.angle_beta   90.00
_cell.angle_gamma   90.00
#
_symmetry.space_group_name_H-M   'P 1'
#
loop_
_entity.id
_entity.type
_entity.pdbx_description
1 polymer ?
#
loop_
_entity_poly.entity_id
_entity_poly.type
_entity_poly.pdbx_seq_one_letter_code
_entity_poly.pdbx_strand_id
1 'polypeptide(L)'
;FDNYVKLFHDAEVWQALLNTFKYAIVEVPFSIAIALVLAVLLNCKMRGRAVYRTIFFLPMVAAPAAIAMVWRWLFNSEFGLLNHIFHTKINWVSDPKIAVYAIAVIGVWSIIGYNMVLFLSGLQEIPRDYYEAASIDGATGVKQFFHITIPLLSPTIFFVMVTRVIGAMQVFDLIFMVMDRNSPALYKTQSLVYLFYQNSFVQNLSLIHI
;
A
#
# COMPACT_ATOMS: atom_id res chain seq x y z
N PHE A 1 -7.77 22.43 -27.08
CA PHE A 1 -8.46 21.15 -26.74
C PHE A 1 -7.85 19.92 -27.42
N ASP A 2 -7.07 20.10 -28.50
CA ASP A 2 -6.50 19.00 -29.29
C ASP A 2 -5.59 18.07 -28.49
N ASN A 3 -4.86 18.61 -27.50
CA ASN A 3 -3.99 17.82 -26.64
C ASN A 3 -4.78 16.91 -25.71
N TYR A 4 -5.95 17.34 -25.23
CA TYR A 4 -6.83 16.46 -24.44
C TYR A 4 -7.39 15.32 -25.29
N VAL A 5 -7.75 15.61 -26.54
CA VAL A 5 -8.20 14.59 -27.49
C VAL A 5 -7.11 13.57 -27.76
N LYS A 6 -5.87 14.00 -27.96
CA LYS A 6 -4.69 13.11 -28.11
C LYS A 6 -4.49 12.25 -26.89
N LEU A 7 -4.53 12.85 -25.68
CA LEU A 7 -4.36 12.14 -24.42
C LEU A 7 -5.40 11.02 -24.23
N PHE A 8 -6.67 11.27 -24.58
CA PHE A 8 -7.71 10.25 -24.50
C PHE A 8 -7.58 9.12 -25.53
N HIS A 9 -6.83 9.34 -26.61
CA HIS A 9 -6.53 8.31 -27.63
C HIS A 9 -5.19 7.60 -27.38
N ASP A 10 -4.41 8.04 -26.39
CA ASP A 10 -3.12 7.45 -26.09
C ASP A 10 -3.27 6.16 -25.28
N ALA A 11 -2.89 5.04 -25.89
CA ALA A 11 -2.94 3.73 -25.26
C ALA A 11 -2.03 3.63 -24.03
N GLU A 12 -0.95 4.41 -23.96
CA GLU A 12 -0.01 4.41 -22.85
C GLU A 12 -0.65 5.03 -21.60
N VAL A 13 -1.42 6.10 -21.76
CA VAL A 13 -2.17 6.75 -20.69
C VAL A 13 -3.20 5.80 -20.08
N TRP A 14 -3.96 5.11 -20.92
CA TRP A 14 -4.93 4.12 -20.46
C TRP A 14 -4.29 2.94 -19.76
N GLN A 15 -3.14 2.48 -20.26
CA GLN A 15 -2.40 1.41 -19.58
C GLN A 15 -1.86 1.87 -18.22
N ALA A 16 -1.31 3.08 -18.12
CA ALA A 16 -0.82 3.63 -16.87
C ALA A 16 -1.95 3.84 -15.85
N LEU A 17 -3.11 4.30 -16.32
CA LEU A 17 -4.31 4.42 -15.50
C LEU A 17 -4.75 3.04 -14.96
N LEU A 18 -4.83 2.03 -15.82
CA LEU A 18 -5.18 0.67 -15.43
C LEU A 18 -4.19 0.08 -14.41
N ASN A 19 -2.89 0.33 -14.60
CA ASN A 19 -1.86 -0.13 -13.67
C ASN A 19 -2.00 0.55 -12.30
N THR A 20 -2.29 1.86 -12.29
CA THR A 20 -2.55 2.62 -11.05
C THR A 20 -3.74 2.06 -10.29
N PHE A 21 -4.84 1.75 -11.01
CA PHE A 21 -6.00 1.10 -10.39
C PHE A 21 -5.70 -0.30 -9.88
N LYS A 22 -4.96 -1.12 -10.63
CA LYS A 22 -4.55 -2.47 -10.17
C LYS A 22 -3.72 -2.38 -8.89
N TYR A 23 -2.79 -1.45 -8.82
CA TYR A 23 -2.01 -1.18 -7.62
C TYR A 23 -2.93 -0.79 -6.46
N ALA A 24 -3.81 0.21 -6.65
CA ALA A 24 -4.70 0.72 -5.62
C ALA A 24 -5.69 -0.34 -5.09
N ILE A 25 -6.27 -1.16 -5.97
CA ILE A 25 -7.21 -2.24 -5.60
C ILE A 25 -6.53 -3.29 -4.70
N VAL A 26 -5.24 -3.48 -4.83
CA VAL A 26 -4.49 -4.40 -3.95
C VAL A 26 -3.99 -3.66 -2.72
N GLU A 27 -3.28 -2.54 -2.90
CA GLU A 27 -2.62 -1.84 -1.78
C GLU A 27 -3.62 -1.33 -0.74
N VAL A 28 -4.70 -0.66 -1.16
CA VAL A 28 -5.63 -0.01 -0.24
C VAL A 28 -6.34 -1.00 0.68
N PRO A 29 -7.06 -2.03 0.18
CA PRO A 29 -7.80 -2.92 1.07
C PRO A 29 -6.87 -3.79 1.94
N PHE A 30 -5.74 -4.27 1.39
CA PHE A 30 -4.83 -5.11 2.18
C PHE A 30 -4.11 -4.31 3.26
N SER A 31 -3.66 -3.08 2.98
CA SER A 31 -3.03 -2.23 3.98
C SER A 31 -3.98 -1.86 5.11
N ILE A 32 -5.24 -1.55 4.79
CA ILE A 32 -6.29 -1.25 5.78
C ILE A 32 -6.62 -2.49 6.63
N ALA A 33 -6.88 -3.62 5.99
CA ALA A 33 -7.27 -4.84 6.69
C ALA A 33 -6.17 -5.33 7.64
N ILE A 34 -4.93 -5.41 7.18
CA ILE A 34 -3.79 -5.85 8.00
C ILE A 34 -3.53 -4.85 9.13
N ALA A 35 -3.54 -3.55 8.85
CA ALA A 35 -3.33 -2.51 9.85
C ALA A 35 -4.41 -2.52 10.93
N LEU A 36 -5.69 -2.75 10.55
CA LEU A 36 -6.79 -2.86 11.50
C LEU A 36 -6.63 -4.07 12.42
N VAL A 37 -6.30 -5.23 11.86
CA VAL A 37 -6.02 -6.44 12.65
C VAL A 37 -4.87 -6.20 13.63
N LEU A 38 -3.77 -5.62 13.17
CA LEU A 38 -2.61 -5.28 14.03
C LEU A 38 -2.98 -4.27 15.11
N ALA A 39 -3.79 -3.27 14.80
CA ALA A 39 -4.25 -2.28 15.77
C ALA A 39 -5.11 -2.93 16.87
N VAL A 40 -6.03 -3.82 16.51
CA VAL A 40 -6.86 -4.58 17.47
C VAL A 40 -5.98 -5.46 18.35
N LEU A 41 -5.02 -6.19 17.79
CA LEU A 41 -4.10 -7.02 18.55
C LEU A 41 -3.24 -6.17 19.53
N LEU A 42 -2.74 -5.03 19.08
CA LEU A 42 -1.93 -4.13 19.90
C LEU A 42 -2.79 -3.28 20.88
N ASN A 43 -4.09 -3.25 20.74
CA ASN A 43 -4.99 -2.59 21.71
C ASN A 43 -5.16 -3.42 23.00
N CYS A 44 -4.89 -4.74 22.94
CA CYS A 44 -4.88 -5.61 24.13
C CYS A 44 -3.72 -5.25 25.07
N LYS A 45 -3.86 -5.61 26.37
CA LYS A 45 -2.78 -5.43 27.35
C LYS A 45 -1.66 -6.42 27.09
N MET A 46 -0.69 -6.05 26.23
CA MET A 46 0.52 -6.85 25.93
C MET A 46 1.79 -6.20 26.49
N ARG A 47 2.73 -7.04 26.99
CA ARG A 47 4.09 -6.59 27.29
C ARG A 47 4.82 -6.28 25.98
N GLY A 48 5.59 -5.17 25.94
CA GLY A 48 6.38 -4.79 24.76
C GLY A 48 5.59 -4.10 23.63
N ARG A 49 4.36 -3.66 23.85
CA ARG A 49 3.53 -2.95 22.86
C ARG A 49 4.29 -1.84 22.11
N ALA A 50 5.11 -1.05 22.83
CA ALA A 50 5.88 0.03 22.24
C ALA A 50 6.88 -0.50 21.18
N VAL A 51 7.56 -1.62 21.48
CA VAL A 51 8.52 -2.25 20.56
C VAL A 51 7.82 -2.69 19.27
N TYR A 52 6.67 -3.36 19.37
CA TYR A 52 5.91 -3.78 18.18
C TYR A 52 5.45 -2.58 17.34
N ARG A 53 4.96 -1.52 17.99
CA ARG A 53 4.60 -0.27 17.27
C ARG A 53 5.80 0.30 16.51
N THR A 54 6.95 0.37 17.14
CA THR A 54 8.18 0.88 16.51
C THR A 54 8.58 0.00 15.32
N ILE A 55 8.58 -1.33 15.46
CA ILE A 55 8.93 -2.25 14.38
C ILE A 55 8.01 -2.09 13.17
N PHE A 56 6.70 -2.04 13.38
CA PHE A 56 5.74 -1.86 12.28
C PHE A 56 5.79 -0.46 11.66
N PHE A 57 6.16 0.55 12.43
CA PHE A 57 6.26 1.93 11.95
C PHE A 57 7.58 2.22 11.22
N LEU A 58 8.62 1.43 11.48
CA LEU A 58 9.97 1.62 10.93
C LEU A 58 9.99 1.75 9.40
N PRO A 59 9.24 0.93 8.62
CA PRO A 59 9.25 1.04 7.16
C PRO A 59 8.84 2.43 6.64
N MET A 60 7.90 3.08 7.29
CA MET A 60 7.44 4.41 6.88
C MET A 60 8.50 5.50 7.07
N VAL A 61 9.36 5.35 8.07
CA VAL A 61 10.41 6.34 8.41
C VAL A 61 11.69 6.08 7.61
N ALA A 62 11.86 4.88 7.08
CA ALA A 62 13.03 4.51 6.31
C ALA A 62 13.08 5.23 4.96
N ALA A 63 14.29 5.57 4.50
CA ALA A 63 14.48 6.20 3.21
C ALA A 63 13.93 5.31 2.07
N PRO A 64 13.11 5.82 1.15
CA PRO A 64 12.52 5.03 0.05
C PRO A 64 13.56 4.27 -0.78
N ALA A 65 14.75 4.86 -0.98
CA ALA A 65 15.85 4.22 -1.68
C ALA A 65 16.38 2.96 -0.96
N ALA A 66 16.49 3.01 0.38
CA ALA A 66 16.92 1.86 1.18
C ALA A 66 15.87 0.74 1.11
N ILE A 67 14.58 1.08 1.21
CA ILE A 67 13.48 0.12 1.03
C ILE A 67 13.57 -0.54 -0.34
N ALA A 68 13.73 0.26 -1.40
CA ALA A 68 13.83 -0.25 -2.75
C ALA A 68 15.00 -1.22 -2.93
N MET A 69 16.18 -0.92 -2.38
CA MET A 69 17.36 -1.80 -2.44
C MET A 69 17.09 -3.14 -1.75
N VAL A 70 16.53 -3.13 -0.54
CA VAL A 70 16.20 -4.35 0.21
C VAL A 70 15.20 -5.20 -0.57
N TRP A 71 14.13 -4.60 -1.08
CA TRP A 71 13.11 -5.35 -1.82
C TRP A 71 13.61 -5.85 -3.19
N ARG A 72 14.46 -5.09 -3.90
CA ARG A 72 15.12 -5.58 -5.12
C ARG A 72 15.98 -6.81 -4.83
N TRP A 73 16.66 -6.85 -3.70
CA TRP A 73 17.41 -8.02 -3.26
C TRP A 73 16.48 -9.18 -2.91
N LEU A 74 15.41 -8.95 -2.12
CA LEU A 74 14.42 -9.96 -1.75
C LEU A 74 13.74 -10.60 -2.99
N PHE A 75 13.43 -9.78 -3.99
CA PHE A 75 12.76 -10.18 -5.23
C PHE A 75 13.71 -10.67 -6.33
N ASN A 76 15.00 -10.78 -6.06
CA ASN A 76 15.94 -11.26 -7.06
C ASN A 76 15.61 -12.70 -7.48
N SER A 77 15.64 -12.96 -8.81
CA SER A 77 15.25 -14.26 -9.37
C SER A 77 16.24 -15.39 -9.07
N GLU A 78 17.54 -15.06 -8.90
CA GLU A 78 18.61 -16.07 -8.76
C GLU A 78 18.94 -16.32 -7.28
N PHE A 79 19.15 -15.26 -6.49
CA PHE A 79 19.60 -15.33 -5.10
C PHE A 79 18.69 -14.64 -4.11
N GLY A 80 17.49 -14.24 -4.54
CA GLY A 80 16.52 -13.57 -3.68
C GLY A 80 15.95 -14.49 -2.59
N LEU A 81 15.83 -13.95 -1.38
CA LEU A 81 15.36 -14.70 -0.21
C LEU A 81 13.97 -15.31 -0.42
N LEU A 82 13.06 -14.59 -1.09
CA LEU A 82 11.70 -15.09 -1.33
C LEU A 82 11.70 -16.32 -2.24
N ASN A 83 12.45 -16.27 -3.33
CA ASN A 83 12.57 -17.43 -4.21
C ASN A 83 13.26 -18.62 -3.54
N HIS A 84 14.20 -18.36 -2.64
CA HIS A 84 14.83 -19.40 -1.86
C HIS A 84 13.86 -20.07 -0.87
N ILE A 85 13.07 -19.28 -0.15
CA ILE A 85 12.07 -19.80 0.82
C ILE A 85 10.96 -20.59 0.12
N PHE A 86 10.43 -20.07 -0.98
CA PHE A 86 9.33 -20.69 -1.72
C PHE A 86 9.77 -21.75 -2.73
N HIS A 87 11.07 -22.00 -2.84
CA HIS A 87 11.66 -22.92 -3.85
C HIS A 87 11.20 -22.61 -5.28
N THR A 88 11.07 -21.34 -5.62
CA THR A 88 10.61 -20.85 -6.93
C THR A 88 11.71 -20.07 -7.64
N LYS A 89 11.53 -19.81 -8.95
CA LYS A 89 12.39 -18.92 -9.74
C LYS A 89 11.54 -17.85 -10.42
N ILE A 90 10.79 -17.12 -9.61
CA ILE A 90 9.87 -16.08 -10.10
C ILE A 90 10.64 -14.79 -10.33
N ASN A 91 10.44 -14.17 -11.48
CA ASN A 91 10.95 -12.82 -11.80
C ASN A 91 9.95 -11.76 -11.31
N TRP A 92 9.90 -11.54 -9.99
CA TRP A 92 8.90 -10.68 -9.34
C TRP A 92 8.76 -9.30 -9.95
N VAL A 93 9.88 -8.68 -10.35
CA VAL A 93 9.92 -7.28 -10.82
C VAL A 93 10.03 -7.20 -12.35
N SER A 94 10.51 -8.28 -13.02
CA SER A 94 10.72 -8.28 -14.46
C SER A 94 9.60 -8.95 -15.26
N ASP A 95 8.69 -9.69 -14.61
CA ASP A 95 7.54 -10.29 -15.28
C ASP A 95 6.38 -9.25 -15.35
N PRO A 96 5.94 -8.88 -16.58
CA PRO A 96 4.86 -7.92 -16.77
C PRO A 96 3.51 -8.30 -16.13
N LYS A 97 3.31 -9.59 -15.80
CA LYS A 97 2.05 -10.07 -15.22
C LYS A 97 1.98 -9.86 -13.71
N ILE A 98 3.12 -9.90 -13.02
CA ILE A 98 3.17 -9.89 -11.56
C ILE A 98 3.84 -8.65 -10.97
N ALA A 99 4.61 -7.90 -11.76
CA ALA A 99 5.40 -6.78 -11.27
C ALA A 99 4.56 -5.72 -10.53
N VAL A 100 3.37 -5.37 -11.04
CA VAL A 100 2.48 -4.40 -10.36
C VAL A 100 2.05 -4.90 -8.98
N TYR A 101 1.81 -6.20 -8.83
CA TYR A 101 1.43 -6.79 -7.55
C TYR A 101 2.62 -6.89 -6.58
N ALA A 102 3.82 -7.16 -7.10
CA ALA A 102 5.04 -7.13 -6.31
C ALA A 102 5.29 -5.72 -5.74
N ILE A 103 5.12 -4.67 -6.54
CA ILE A 103 5.18 -3.28 -6.06
C ILE A 103 4.06 -2.99 -5.06
N ALA A 104 2.85 -3.50 -5.25
CA ALA A 104 1.75 -3.33 -4.30
C ALA A 104 2.06 -3.98 -2.94
N VAL A 105 2.71 -5.15 -2.91
CA VAL A 105 3.15 -5.79 -1.65
C VAL A 105 4.13 -4.90 -0.89
N ILE A 106 5.08 -4.27 -1.58
CA ILE A 106 5.99 -3.30 -0.97
C ILE A 106 5.21 -2.12 -0.39
N GLY A 107 4.26 -1.58 -1.17
CA GLY A 107 3.40 -0.47 -0.75
C GLY A 107 2.61 -0.81 0.51
N VAL A 108 1.94 -1.96 0.54
CA VAL A 108 1.21 -2.47 1.71
C VAL A 108 2.14 -2.53 2.92
N TRP A 109 3.28 -3.20 2.81
CA TRP A 109 4.25 -3.35 3.91
C TRP A 109 4.75 -2.00 4.43
N SER A 110 5.01 -1.05 3.53
CA SER A 110 5.55 0.27 3.91
C SER A 110 4.58 1.11 4.71
N ILE A 111 3.26 0.96 4.50
CA ILE A 111 2.24 1.84 5.07
C ILE A 111 1.45 1.22 6.24
N ILE A 112 1.53 -0.10 6.42
CA ILE A 112 0.78 -0.81 7.46
C ILE A 112 0.96 -0.17 8.84
N GLY A 113 2.20 0.20 9.20
CA GLY A 113 2.50 0.76 10.50
C GLY A 113 1.82 2.10 10.77
N TYR A 114 1.77 2.96 9.77
CA TYR A 114 1.07 4.24 9.86
C TYR A 114 -0.44 4.06 10.04
N ASN A 115 -1.06 3.27 9.18
CA ASN A 115 -2.48 2.97 9.27
C ASN A 115 -2.84 2.30 10.61
N MET A 116 -1.99 1.39 11.10
CA MET A 116 -2.13 0.73 12.40
C MET A 116 -2.15 1.74 13.55
N VAL A 117 -1.28 2.76 13.52
CA VAL A 117 -1.24 3.79 14.58
C VAL A 117 -2.53 4.63 14.55
N LEU A 118 -3.02 4.99 13.37
CA LEU A 118 -4.28 5.71 13.23
C LEU A 118 -5.47 4.90 13.78
N PHE A 119 -5.57 3.62 13.40
CA PHE A 119 -6.62 2.75 13.93
C PHE A 119 -6.50 2.55 15.43
N LEU A 120 -5.28 2.43 15.94
CA LEU A 120 -5.07 2.27 17.37
C LEU A 120 -5.50 3.52 18.16
N SER A 121 -5.29 4.72 17.61
CA SER A 121 -5.81 5.95 18.20
C SER A 121 -7.35 5.93 18.25
N GLY A 122 -8.01 5.64 17.13
CA GLY A 122 -9.47 5.55 17.09
C GLY A 122 -10.04 4.45 18.01
N LEU A 123 -9.36 3.31 18.13
CA LEU A 123 -9.76 2.24 19.05
C LEU A 123 -9.68 2.67 20.52
N GLN A 124 -8.76 3.56 20.88
CA GLN A 124 -8.62 4.07 22.25
C GLN A 124 -9.70 5.11 22.63
N GLU A 125 -10.38 5.69 21.65
CA GLU A 125 -11.49 6.61 21.85
C GLU A 125 -12.81 5.87 22.17
N ILE A 126 -12.90 4.57 21.89
CA ILE A 126 -14.10 3.77 22.15
C ILE A 126 -14.18 3.47 23.66
N PRO A 127 -15.24 3.91 24.37
CA PRO A 127 -15.43 3.62 25.79
C PRO A 127 -15.52 2.11 26.06
N ARG A 128 -14.88 1.67 27.14
CA ARG A 128 -14.87 0.25 27.53
C ARG A 128 -16.22 -0.28 27.94
N ASP A 129 -17.08 0.60 28.42
CA ASP A 129 -18.43 0.28 28.89
C ASP A 129 -19.24 -0.45 27.81
N TYR A 130 -19.05 -0.12 26.53
CA TYR A 130 -19.71 -0.83 25.42
C TYR A 130 -19.31 -2.30 25.34
N TYR A 131 -18.03 -2.58 25.57
CA TYR A 131 -17.51 -3.97 25.54
C TYR A 131 -17.92 -4.75 26.79
N GLU A 132 -17.97 -4.08 27.94
CA GLU A 132 -18.40 -4.68 29.22
C GLU A 132 -19.89 -5.04 29.16
N ALA A 133 -20.75 -4.12 28.72
CA ALA A 133 -22.18 -4.38 28.53
C ALA A 133 -22.41 -5.54 27.55
N ALA A 134 -21.75 -5.52 26.39
CA ALA A 134 -21.86 -6.59 25.41
C ALA A 134 -21.37 -7.95 25.94
N SER A 135 -20.39 -7.95 26.84
CA SER A 135 -19.91 -9.18 27.49
C SER A 135 -20.94 -9.75 28.46
N ILE A 136 -21.69 -8.88 29.19
CA ILE A 136 -22.81 -9.28 30.06
C ILE A 136 -23.92 -9.92 29.21
N ASP A 137 -24.17 -9.39 28.01
CA ASP A 137 -25.14 -9.93 27.04
C ASP A 137 -24.64 -11.19 26.32
N GLY A 138 -23.48 -11.73 26.69
CA GLY A 138 -22.90 -12.95 26.12
C GLY A 138 -22.30 -12.79 24.72
N ALA A 139 -21.98 -11.57 24.29
CA ALA A 139 -21.35 -11.34 23.00
C ALA A 139 -19.88 -11.79 23.01
N THR A 140 -19.51 -12.65 22.07
CA THR A 140 -18.12 -13.06 21.86
C THR A 140 -17.27 -11.93 21.28
N GLY A 141 -15.94 -12.01 21.43
CA GLY A 141 -15.02 -10.99 20.89
C GLY A 141 -15.18 -10.72 19.39
N VAL A 142 -15.48 -11.75 18.59
CA VAL A 142 -15.76 -11.61 17.16
C VAL A 142 -17.06 -10.81 16.94
N LYS A 143 -18.10 -11.09 17.73
CA LYS A 143 -19.37 -10.37 17.66
C LYS A 143 -19.20 -8.90 18.07
N GLN A 144 -18.44 -8.64 19.14
CA GLN A 144 -18.06 -7.29 19.57
C GLN A 144 -17.27 -6.55 18.49
N PHE A 145 -16.34 -7.22 17.81
CA PHE A 145 -15.57 -6.61 16.72
C PHE A 145 -16.46 -6.10 15.58
N PHE A 146 -17.39 -6.92 15.08
CA PHE A 146 -18.23 -6.51 13.95
C PHE A 146 -19.38 -5.57 14.35
N HIS A 147 -19.91 -5.65 15.57
CA HIS A 147 -21.08 -4.88 15.97
C HIS A 147 -20.77 -3.63 16.83
N ILE A 148 -19.58 -3.57 17.44
CA ILE A 148 -19.14 -2.43 18.25
C ILE A 148 -17.94 -1.76 17.63
N THR A 149 -16.84 -2.52 17.44
CA THR A 149 -15.57 -1.94 17.03
C THR A 149 -15.65 -1.33 15.63
N ILE A 150 -16.10 -2.09 14.62
CA ILE A 150 -16.16 -1.61 13.23
C ILE A 150 -17.10 -0.41 13.09
N PRO A 151 -18.34 -0.42 13.60
CA PRO A 151 -19.24 0.72 13.50
C PRO A 151 -18.72 1.99 14.18
N LEU A 152 -18.18 1.86 15.40
CA LEU A 152 -17.66 3.02 16.14
C LEU A 152 -16.32 3.54 15.55
N LEU A 153 -15.55 2.67 14.91
CA LEU A 153 -14.31 3.04 14.23
C LEU A 153 -14.55 3.55 12.81
N SER A 154 -15.78 3.51 12.29
CA SER A 154 -16.09 3.86 10.91
C SER A 154 -15.58 5.23 10.45
N PRO A 155 -15.57 6.31 11.26
CA PRO A 155 -14.99 7.58 10.83
C PRO A 155 -13.49 7.49 10.56
N THR A 156 -12.76 6.76 11.42
CA THR A 156 -11.32 6.53 11.25
C THR A 156 -11.06 5.64 10.05
N ILE A 157 -11.85 4.59 9.84
CA ILE A 157 -11.75 3.71 8.66
C ILE A 157 -11.97 4.53 7.39
N PHE A 158 -12.97 5.38 7.35
CA PHE A 158 -13.25 6.26 6.21
C PHE A 158 -12.09 7.21 5.94
N PHE A 159 -11.56 7.87 6.97
CA PHE A 159 -10.41 8.75 6.84
C PHE A 159 -9.19 8.03 6.28
N VAL A 160 -8.85 6.87 6.84
CA VAL A 160 -7.73 6.05 6.36
C VAL A 160 -7.96 5.59 4.92
N MET A 161 -9.17 5.17 4.58
CA MET A 161 -9.52 4.73 3.22
C MET A 161 -9.31 5.86 2.21
N VAL A 162 -9.83 7.06 2.48
CA VAL A 162 -9.69 8.22 1.57
C VAL A 162 -8.22 8.59 1.40
N THR A 163 -7.47 8.70 2.49
CA THR A 163 -6.04 9.05 2.43
C THR A 163 -5.21 7.98 1.71
N ARG A 164 -5.57 6.70 1.87
CA ARG A 164 -4.89 5.60 1.16
C ARG A 164 -5.22 5.58 -0.34
N VAL A 165 -6.48 5.81 -0.71
CA VAL A 165 -6.86 5.92 -2.12
C VAL A 165 -6.08 7.05 -2.79
N ILE A 166 -6.01 8.23 -2.17
CA ILE A 166 -5.23 9.36 -2.68
C ILE A 166 -3.75 8.97 -2.83
N GLY A 167 -3.15 8.38 -1.79
CA GLY A 167 -1.75 7.96 -1.83
C GLY A 167 -1.46 6.88 -2.87
N ALA A 168 -2.35 5.91 -3.03
CA ALA A 168 -2.21 4.85 -4.03
C ALA A 168 -2.32 5.38 -5.47
N MET A 169 -3.20 6.36 -5.71
CA MET A 169 -3.31 7.01 -7.02
C MET A 169 -2.08 7.85 -7.37
N GLN A 170 -1.30 8.27 -6.39
CA GLN A 170 -0.09 9.07 -6.54
C GLN A 170 1.20 8.23 -6.46
N VAL A 171 1.14 6.90 -6.53
CA VAL A 171 2.32 6.05 -6.43
C VAL A 171 3.35 6.37 -7.51
N PHE A 172 4.56 6.71 -7.07
CA PHE A 172 5.69 7.08 -7.94
C PHE A 172 7.00 6.49 -7.44
N ASP A 173 7.41 6.81 -6.21
CA ASP A 173 8.74 6.51 -5.66
C ASP A 173 9.09 5.02 -5.71
N LEU A 174 8.14 4.15 -5.34
CA LEU A 174 8.35 2.71 -5.35
C LEU A 174 8.60 2.19 -6.77
N ILE A 175 7.82 2.65 -7.74
CA ILE A 175 7.99 2.25 -9.15
C ILE A 175 9.33 2.76 -9.66
N PHE A 176 9.64 4.04 -9.43
CA PHE A 176 10.85 4.68 -9.90
C PHE A 176 12.13 4.05 -9.34
N MET A 177 12.12 3.63 -8.08
CA MET A 177 13.32 3.11 -7.40
C MET A 177 13.45 1.58 -7.50
N VAL A 178 12.35 0.85 -7.58
CA VAL A 178 12.36 -0.62 -7.62
C VAL A 178 12.46 -1.15 -9.05
N MET A 179 11.76 -0.53 -10.00
CA MET A 179 11.74 -0.99 -11.39
C MET A 179 12.99 -0.55 -12.14
N ASP A 180 13.49 -1.43 -13.02
CA ASP A 180 14.51 -1.05 -13.99
C ASP A 180 13.84 -0.32 -15.16
N ARG A 181 14.44 0.80 -15.59
CA ARG A 181 13.95 1.59 -16.75
C ARG A 181 13.89 0.80 -18.05
N ASN A 182 14.75 -0.18 -18.20
CA ASN A 182 14.83 -1.03 -19.38
C ASN A 182 14.00 -2.33 -19.23
N SER A 183 13.28 -2.49 -18.12
CA SER A 183 12.49 -3.69 -17.89
C SER A 183 11.25 -3.72 -18.78
N PRO A 184 10.97 -4.84 -19.47
CA PRO A 184 9.73 -5.01 -20.24
C PRO A 184 8.48 -4.94 -19.36
N ALA A 185 8.62 -5.15 -18.05
CA ALA A 185 7.54 -5.05 -17.10
C ALA A 185 7.15 -3.59 -16.77
N LEU A 186 8.02 -2.61 -17.07
CA LEU A 186 7.75 -1.21 -16.72
C LEU A 186 6.45 -0.70 -17.35
N TYR A 187 6.21 -0.98 -18.61
CA TYR A 187 4.97 -0.58 -19.31
C TYR A 187 3.69 -1.10 -18.62
N LYS A 188 3.76 -2.29 -18.01
CA LYS A 188 2.65 -2.92 -17.28
C LYS A 188 2.61 -2.57 -15.79
N THR A 189 3.53 -1.70 -15.33
CA THR A 189 3.66 -1.35 -13.91
C THR A 189 3.67 0.16 -13.69
N GLN A 190 4.09 0.95 -14.68
CA GLN A 190 4.14 2.41 -14.58
C GLN A 190 2.77 2.99 -14.20
N SER A 191 2.79 3.94 -13.26
CA SER A 191 1.61 4.69 -12.84
C SER A 191 1.40 5.93 -13.72
N LEU A 192 0.24 6.58 -13.58
CA LEU A 192 0.00 7.88 -14.22
C LEU A 192 1.04 8.93 -13.82
N VAL A 193 1.41 8.98 -12.54
CA VAL A 193 2.42 9.94 -12.05
C VAL A 193 3.81 9.61 -12.60
N TYR A 194 4.15 8.33 -12.76
CA TYR A 194 5.39 7.92 -13.39
C TYR A 194 5.43 8.31 -14.87
N LEU A 195 4.35 8.09 -15.62
CA LEU A 195 4.21 8.50 -17.01
C LEU A 195 4.31 10.01 -17.16
N PHE A 196 3.64 10.78 -16.30
CA PHE A 196 3.77 12.23 -16.24
C PHE A 196 5.23 12.67 -16.03
N TYR A 197 5.92 12.08 -15.06
CA TYR A 197 7.33 12.37 -14.81
C TYR A 197 8.20 12.07 -16.03
N GLN A 198 8.00 10.91 -16.67
CA GLN A 198 8.77 10.50 -17.83
C GLN A 198 8.59 11.47 -19.00
N ASN A 199 7.36 11.85 -19.31
CA ASN A 199 7.07 12.78 -20.39
C ASN A 199 7.57 14.20 -20.10
N SER A 200 7.38 14.69 -18.88
CA SER A 200 7.71 16.08 -18.51
C SER A 200 9.20 16.31 -18.30
N PHE A 201 9.90 15.39 -17.64
CA PHE A 201 11.28 15.60 -17.19
C PHE A 201 12.32 14.79 -17.95
N VAL A 202 11.96 13.62 -18.49
CA VAL A 202 12.91 12.77 -19.22
C VAL A 202 12.87 13.04 -20.72
N GLN A 203 11.66 13.20 -21.29
CA GLN A 203 11.48 13.48 -22.71
C GLN A 203 11.45 14.97 -23.04
N ASN A 204 11.58 15.85 -22.02
CA ASN A 204 11.52 17.31 -22.16
C ASN A 204 10.25 17.82 -22.86
N LEU A 205 9.18 17.06 -22.82
CA LEU A 205 7.86 17.52 -23.24
C LEU A 205 7.34 18.47 -22.16
N SER A 206 7.75 19.73 -22.26
CA SER A 206 7.34 20.79 -21.35
C SER A 206 5.82 20.89 -21.29
N LEU A 207 5.26 21.18 -20.09
CA LEU A 207 3.86 21.53 -19.87
C LEU A 207 3.32 22.63 -20.82
N ILE A 208 4.19 23.34 -21.50
CA ILE A 208 3.84 24.35 -22.53
C ILE A 208 3.17 23.70 -23.75
N HIS A 209 3.32 22.40 -23.94
CA HIS A 209 2.75 21.65 -25.07
C HIS A 209 1.48 20.86 -24.73
N ILE A 210 0.98 20.97 -23.49
CA ILE A 210 -0.30 20.38 -23.07
C ILE A 210 -1.47 21.35 -23.31
#